data_5f96f166f1ef85fe26ad692d3d376007
#
_entry.id   5f96f166f1ef85fe26ad692d3d376007
#
_cell.length_a   1.000
_cell.length_b   1.000
_cell.length_c   1.000
_cell.angle_alpha   90.00
_cell.angle_beta   90.00
_cell.angle_gamma   90.00
#
_symmetry.space_group_name_H-M   'P 1'
#
loop_
_entity.id
_entity.type
_entity.pdbx_description
1 polymer ?
#
loop_
_entity_poly.entity_id
_entity_poly.type
_entity_poly.pdbx_seq_one_letter_code
_entity_poly.pdbx_strand_id
1 'polypeptide(L)'
;MRFATQKCTLKRFLTAAAVVAVLTACGCSRPVNNPRPLADYAENTLFSSFSGRSPKTLDPQVSYSSDETIYTYTIYEPPYGYHYLKRPYEVIPKTAERVVTPVYLDKNGRELAPGADVSASAFSRYVIPIKKGIRYAPHPAFAKDAAGNYRYHRLTDAVAEKLTNPLDLPEKGTRELTADDYVYGIKRIGDVRTVSPVLGILSSHIVGLKAFSETFAQALKEAEAAGRPAPDIRDFPVEGVKARDSHTLEITVYGRYPQFANWLTMAFFAPVPWEATAFYGANPLLKKNNVTLEAWPVGTGPYRLAS
;
A
#
# COMPACT_ATOMS: atom_id res chain seq x y z
N MET A 1 -74.25 -27.86 14.97
CA MET A 1 -73.29 -28.12 13.88
C MET A 1 -72.26 -26.96 13.64
N ARG A 2 -72.06 -25.98 14.53
CA ARG A 2 -71.11 -24.83 14.31
C ARG A 2 -69.77 -24.96 15.04
N PHE A 3 -69.55 -25.89 15.95
CA PHE A 3 -68.35 -26.04 16.75
C PHE A 3 -67.27 -26.91 16.12
N ALA A 4 -67.57 -27.73 15.15
CA ALA A 4 -66.56 -28.61 14.51
C ALA A 4 -65.75 -27.92 13.42
N THR A 5 -66.35 -26.96 12.72
CA THR A 5 -65.66 -26.19 11.63
C THR A 5 -64.67 -25.22 12.16
N GLN A 6 -64.85 -24.65 13.36
CA GLN A 6 -63.94 -23.67 13.95
C GLN A 6 -62.62 -24.28 14.45
N LYS A 7 -62.67 -25.54 14.96
CA LYS A 7 -61.49 -26.30 15.38
C LYS A 7 -60.57 -26.73 14.20
N CYS A 8 -61.24 -27.02 13.04
CA CYS A 8 -60.49 -27.44 11.86
C CYS A 8 -59.73 -26.25 11.19
N THR A 9 -60.34 -25.07 11.17
CA THR A 9 -59.68 -23.84 10.66
C THR A 9 -58.53 -23.40 11.56
N LEU A 10 -58.64 -23.41 12.88
CA LEU A 10 -57.59 -23.05 13.82
C LEU A 10 -56.38 -23.99 13.72
N LYS A 11 -56.63 -25.33 13.58
CA LYS A 11 -55.53 -26.28 13.36
C LYS A 11 -54.80 -26.04 12.04
N ARG A 12 -55.48 -25.68 10.96
CA ARG A 12 -54.85 -25.34 9.67
C ARG A 12 -54.03 -24.05 9.74
N PHE A 13 -54.52 -23.04 10.47
CA PHE A 13 -53.76 -21.81 10.72
C PHE A 13 -52.50 -22.05 11.56
N LEU A 14 -52.60 -22.87 12.61
CA LEU A 14 -51.45 -23.22 13.45
C LEU A 14 -50.42 -24.06 12.70
N THR A 15 -50.84 -24.99 11.83
CA THR A 15 -49.91 -25.75 10.99
C THR A 15 -49.26 -24.88 9.92
N ALA A 16 -49.97 -23.96 9.29
CA ALA A 16 -49.40 -23.00 8.33
C ALA A 16 -48.42 -22.05 9.01
N ALA A 17 -48.73 -21.52 10.19
CA ALA A 17 -47.82 -20.67 10.97
C ALA A 17 -46.56 -21.43 11.43
N ALA A 18 -46.69 -22.70 11.82
CA ALA A 18 -45.53 -23.55 12.16
C ALA A 18 -44.64 -23.84 10.95
N VAL A 19 -45.21 -24.08 9.77
CA VAL A 19 -44.44 -24.27 8.52
C VAL A 19 -43.72 -23.00 8.11
N VAL A 20 -44.37 -21.82 8.23
CA VAL A 20 -43.72 -20.53 7.96
C VAL A 20 -42.59 -20.25 8.97
N ALA A 21 -42.81 -20.55 10.25
CA ALA A 21 -41.79 -20.39 11.29
C ALA A 21 -40.58 -21.33 11.07
N VAL A 22 -40.81 -22.57 10.61
CA VAL A 22 -39.73 -23.50 10.25
C VAL A 22 -38.99 -23.03 8.99
N LEU A 23 -39.70 -22.51 7.99
CA LEU A 23 -39.05 -21.94 6.78
C LEU A 23 -38.26 -20.69 7.05
N THR A 24 -38.68 -19.83 7.99
CA THR A 24 -37.93 -18.67 8.43
C THR A 24 -36.78 -19.02 9.36
N ALA A 25 -36.86 -20.07 10.16
CA ALA A 25 -35.77 -20.57 11.00
C ALA A 25 -34.70 -21.32 10.18
N CYS A 26 -35.04 -21.87 9.02
CA CYS A 26 -34.11 -22.43 8.04
C CYS A 26 -33.50 -21.35 7.14
N GLY A 27 -33.77 -20.07 7.36
CA GLY A 27 -33.10 -18.94 6.70
C GLY A 27 -31.62 -19.08 6.90
N CYS A 28 -30.92 -19.29 5.80
CA CYS A 28 -29.49 -19.58 5.71
C CYS A 28 -28.68 -18.62 6.56
N SER A 29 -28.24 -19.04 7.72
CA SER A 29 -27.20 -18.33 8.53
C SER A 29 -25.80 -18.41 7.89
N ARG A 30 -25.67 -19.07 6.74
CA ARG A 30 -24.46 -19.22 5.99
C ARG A 30 -24.48 -18.36 4.73
N PRO A 31 -23.43 -17.61 4.42
CA PRO A 31 -23.30 -16.92 3.13
C PRO A 31 -23.47 -17.94 1.99
N VAL A 32 -24.42 -17.68 1.09
CA VAL A 32 -24.85 -18.60 0.03
C VAL A 32 -23.73 -19.08 -0.88
N ASN A 33 -22.67 -18.28 -1.00
CA ASN A 33 -21.54 -18.53 -1.91
C ASN A 33 -20.20 -18.78 -1.21
N ASN A 34 -20.18 -19.05 0.09
CA ASN A 34 -18.94 -19.39 0.76
C ASN A 34 -18.82 -20.91 0.95
N PRO A 35 -17.94 -21.59 0.19
CA PRO A 35 -17.74 -23.04 0.30
C PRO A 35 -16.95 -23.45 1.55
N ARG A 36 -16.47 -22.47 2.34
CA ARG A 36 -15.55 -22.72 3.47
C ARG A 36 -16.30 -22.86 4.79
N PRO A 37 -15.81 -23.72 5.71
CA PRO A 37 -16.32 -23.81 7.07
C PRO A 37 -16.22 -22.48 7.81
N LEU A 38 -17.15 -22.21 8.74
CA LEU A 38 -17.12 -20.99 9.58
C LEU A 38 -15.83 -20.86 10.42
N ALA A 39 -15.21 -21.98 10.75
CA ALA A 39 -13.92 -22.00 11.47
C ALA A 39 -12.80 -21.31 10.68
N ASP A 40 -12.85 -21.32 9.35
CA ASP A 40 -11.83 -20.71 8.48
C ASP A 40 -11.98 -19.18 8.39
N TYR A 41 -13.07 -18.60 8.93
CA TYR A 41 -13.26 -17.15 8.92
C TYR A 41 -12.27 -16.40 9.82
N ALA A 42 -11.71 -17.05 10.81
CA ALA A 42 -10.73 -16.43 11.70
C ALA A 42 -9.43 -16.04 10.96
N GLU A 43 -9.12 -16.71 9.86
CA GLU A 43 -7.91 -16.46 9.07
C GLU A 43 -8.15 -15.92 7.66
N ASN A 44 -9.41 -15.83 7.19
CA ASN A 44 -9.81 -15.23 5.91
C ASN A 44 -8.77 -15.39 4.78
N THR A 45 -8.38 -16.63 4.50
CA THR A 45 -7.36 -16.90 3.48
C THR A 45 -7.97 -16.82 2.09
N LEU A 46 -7.45 -15.93 1.25
CA LEU A 46 -7.82 -15.86 -0.16
C LEU A 46 -6.83 -16.68 -0.99
N PHE A 47 -7.34 -17.71 -1.67
CA PHE A 47 -6.56 -18.40 -2.68
C PHE A 47 -6.86 -17.80 -4.05
N SER A 48 -5.79 -17.41 -4.74
CA SER A 48 -5.86 -16.90 -6.09
C SER A 48 -5.09 -17.81 -7.04
N SER A 49 -5.67 -18.07 -8.19
CA SER A 49 -5.00 -18.81 -9.25
C SER A 49 -4.71 -17.90 -10.44
N PHE A 50 -3.61 -18.18 -11.13
CA PHE A 50 -3.25 -17.46 -12.36
C PHE A 50 -3.74 -18.23 -13.57
N SER A 51 -4.42 -17.54 -14.47
CA SER A 51 -4.86 -18.15 -15.74
C SER A 51 -3.80 -18.11 -16.85
N GLY A 52 -2.65 -17.51 -16.61
CA GLY A 52 -1.60 -17.34 -17.61
C GLY A 52 -0.21 -17.18 -17.03
N ARG A 53 0.11 -16.01 -16.51
CA ARG A 53 1.44 -15.70 -15.94
C ARG A 53 1.36 -15.43 -14.46
N SER A 54 2.38 -15.89 -13.73
CA SER A 54 2.63 -15.37 -12.38
C SER A 54 3.00 -13.89 -12.45
N PRO A 55 2.62 -13.06 -11.45
CA PRO A 55 3.12 -11.70 -11.33
C PRO A 55 4.65 -11.67 -11.43
N LYS A 56 5.19 -10.73 -12.18
CA LYS A 56 6.64 -10.56 -12.28
C LYS A 56 7.21 -9.88 -11.05
N THR A 57 6.44 -8.95 -10.49
CA THR A 57 6.83 -8.18 -9.31
C THR A 57 5.61 -7.76 -8.52
N LEU A 58 5.75 -7.76 -7.19
CA LEU A 58 4.79 -7.16 -6.27
C LEU A 58 5.36 -5.90 -5.60
N ASP A 59 6.49 -5.38 -6.07
CA ASP A 59 7.02 -4.09 -5.64
C ASP A 59 6.12 -2.96 -6.17
N PRO A 60 5.50 -2.14 -5.32
CA PRO A 60 4.50 -1.16 -5.74
C PRO A 60 5.07 -0.05 -6.62
N GLN A 61 6.38 0.29 -6.50
CA GLN A 61 7.01 1.30 -7.36
C GLN A 61 7.40 0.78 -8.74
N VAL A 62 7.32 -0.55 -8.96
CA VAL A 62 7.68 -1.21 -10.22
C VAL A 62 6.49 -1.86 -10.92
N SER A 63 5.57 -2.41 -10.14
CA SER A 63 4.39 -3.13 -10.64
C SER A 63 3.50 -2.24 -11.52
N TYR A 64 3.34 -2.64 -12.80
CA TYR A 64 2.57 -1.89 -13.81
C TYR A 64 1.54 -2.74 -14.54
N SER A 65 1.68 -4.05 -14.51
CA SER A 65 0.82 -4.98 -15.25
C SER A 65 -0.52 -5.24 -14.55
N SER A 66 -1.57 -5.50 -15.33
CA SER A 66 -2.91 -5.78 -14.79
C SER A 66 -3.00 -7.07 -13.99
N ASP A 67 -2.16 -8.06 -14.27
CA ASP A 67 -2.02 -9.31 -13.53
C ASP A 67 -1.35 -9.13 -12.17
N GLU A 68 -0.60 -8.05 -11.98
CA GLU A 68 0.03 -7.66 -10.71
C GLU A 68 -0.89 -6.79 -9.84
N THR A 69 -1.69 -5.92 -10.48
CA THR A 69 -2.49 -4.92 -9.76
C THR A 69 -3.55 -5.52 -8.85
N ILE A 70 -4.09 -6.68 -9.19
CA ILE A 70 -5.06 -7.40 -8.33
C ILE A 70 -4.46 -7.78 -6.97
N TYR A 71 -3.15 -7.97 -6.88
CA TYR A 71 -2.44 -8.24 -5.62
C TYR A 71 -1.93 -6.97 -4.97
N THR A 72 -1.27 -6.10 -5.73
CA THR A 72 -0.67 -4.88 -5.16
C THR A 72 -1.71 -3.97 -4.52
N TYR A 73 -2.92 -3.82 -5.10
CA TYR A 73 -3.99 -3.02 -4.51
C TYR A 73 -4.70 -3.67 -3.30
N THR A 74 -4.45 -4.95 -3.02
CA THR A 74 -4.94 -5.61 -1.81
C THR A 74 -3.90 -5.61 -0.67
N ILE A 75 -2.62 -5.54 -1.01
CA ILE A 75 -1.50 -5.57 -0.08
C ILE A 75 -1.07 -4.14 0.33
N TYR A 76 -1.13 -3.20 -0.62
CA TYR A 76 -0.70 -1.82 -0.40
C TYR A 76 -1.87 -0.85 -0.46
N GLU A 77 -1.72 0.26 0.25
CA GLU A 77 -2.72 1.32 0.27
C GLU A 77 -2.08 2.67 -0.06
N PRO A 78 -2.27 3.20 -1.27
CA PRO A 78 -1.91 4.57 -1.60
C PRO A 78 -2.77 5.57 -0.80
N PRO A 79 -2.43 6.89 -0.81
CA PRO A 79 -3.19 7.91 -0.10
C PRO A 79 -4.68 7.94 -0.47
N TYR A 80 -4.98 7.75 -1.74
CA TYR A 80 -6.34 7.79 -2.30
C TYR A 80 -6.69 6.49 -3.02
N GLY A 81 -7.95 6.37 -3.41
CA GLY A 81 -8.45 5.30 -4.26
C GLY A 81 -9.70 5.76 -4.99
N TYR A 82 -10.22 4.91 -5.88
CA TYR A 82 -11.51 5.16 -6.51
C TYR A 82 -12.63 4.49 -5.73
N HIS A 83 -13.77 5.18 -5.64
CA HIS A 83 -14.99 4.59 -5.08
C HIS A 83 -15.42 3.41 -5.97
N TYR A 84 -15.61 2.24 -5.35
CA TYR A 84 -15.84 0.99 -6.08
C TYR A 84 -17.06 1.02 -7.00
N LEU A 85 -18.18 1.59 -6.53
CA LEU A 85 -19.47 1.53 -7.24
C LEU A 85 -19.82 2.81 -8.02
N LYS A 86 -19.26 3.98 -7.65
CA LYS A 86 -19.70 5.24 -8.23
C LYS A 86 -19.19 5.45 -9.67
N ARG A 87 -20.09 5.96 -10.51
CA ARG A 87 -19.79 6.41 -11.86
C ARG A 87 -20.48 7.77 -12.06
N PRO A 88 -19.77 8.78 -12.59
CA PRO A 88 -18.36 8.78 -13.00
C PRO A 88 -17.43 8.45 -11.81
N TYR A 89 -16.19 8.09 -12.09
CA TYR A 89 -15.22 7.71 -11.07
C TYR A 89 -15.01 8.84 -10.06
N GLU A 90 -15.11 8.50 -8.77
CA GLU A 90 -14.91 9.40 -7.65
C GLU A 90 -13.66 9.01 -6.88
N VAL A 91 -12.71 9.94 -6.71
CA VAL A 91 -11.53 9.74 -5.86
C VAL A 91 -11.96 9.87 -4.41
N ILE A 92 -11.62 8.87 -3.60
CA ILE A 92 -11.90 8.82 -2.17
C ILE A 92 -10.60 8.66 -1.37
N PRO A 93 -10.55 9.09 -0.10
CA PRO A 93 -9.40 8.87 0.75
C PRO A 93 -9.31 7.39 1.15
N LYS A 94 -8.08 6.82 1.09
CA LYS A 94 -7.74 5.52 1.66
C LYS A 94 -6.99 5.68 2.97
N THR A 95 -5.65 5.83 2.90
CA THR A 95 -4.82 6.11 4.07
C THR A 95 -4.79 7.57 4.44
N ALA A 96 -5.06 8.48 3.50
CA ALA A 96 -5.28 9.88 3.81
C ALA A 96 -6.63 10.08 4.54
N GLU A 97 -6.73 11.09 5.41
CA GLU A 97 -7.97 11.43 6.11
C GLU A 97 -9.04 11.99 5.15
N ARG A 98 -8.61 12.72 4.13
CA ARG A 98 -9.47 13.34 3.12
C ARG A 98 -8.71 13.53 1.80
N VAL A 99 -9.46 13.70 0.72
CA VAL A 99 -8.90 14.18 -0.54
C VAL A 99 -8.69 15.69 -0.40
N VAL A 100 -7.47 16.16 -0.66
CA VAL A 100 -7.11 17.56 -0.50
C VAL A 100 -7.15 18.32 -1.83
N THR A 101 -7.53 19.57 -1.77
CA THR A 101 -7.31 20.54 -2.86
C THR A 101 -5.89 21.11 -2.71
N PRO A 102 -5.10 21.24 -3.77
CA PRO A 102 -3.78 21.82 -3.68
C PRO A 102 -3.83 23.32 -3.38
N VAL A 103 -2.81 23.81 -2.70
CA VAL A 103 -2.51 25.23 -2.59
C VAL A 103 -1.66 25.62 -3.80
N TYR A 104 -2.11 26.63 -4.53
CA TYR A 104 -1.41 27.14 -5.70
C TYR A 104 -0.40 28.22 -5.31
N LEU A 105 0.81 28.15 -5.88
CA LEU A 105 1.91 29.02 -5.53
C LEU A 105 2.44 29.76 -6.75
N ASP A 106 2.94 30.97 -6.53
CA ASP A 106 3.68 31.75 -7.51
C ASP A 106 5.12 31.21 -7.70
N LYS A 107 5.88 31.83 -8.59
CA LYS A 107 7.29 31.48 -8.87
C LYS A 107 8.24 31.65 -7.66
N ASN A 108 7.84 32.42 -6.66
CA ASN A 108 8.61 32.65 -5.43
C ASN A 108 8.15 31.69 -4.30
N GLY A 109 7.24 30.75 -4.58
CA GLY A 109 6.67 29.81 -3.59
C GLY A 109 5.67 30.42 -2.64
N ARG A 110 5.15 31.63 -2.93
CA ARG A 110 4.13 32.29 -2.12
C ARG A 110 2.74 31.84 -2.59
N GLU A 111 1.83 31.68 -1.64
CA GLU A 111 0.44 31.30 -1.94
C GLU A 111 -0.25 32.40 -2.75
N LEU A 112 -0.96 31.98 -3.79
CA LEU A 112 -1.78 32.90 -4.57
C LEU A 112 -2.95 33.41 -3.71
N ALA A 113 -3.32 34.66 -3.90
CA ALA A 113 -4.46 35.27 -3.20
C ALA A 113 -5.77 34.52 -3.54
N PRO A 114 -6.73 34.46 -2.61
CA PRO A 114 -8.07 33.92 -2.90
C PRO A 114 -8.69 34.62 -4.13
N GLY A 115 -9.17 33.83 -5.08
CA GLY A 115 -9.75 34.34 -6.34
C GLY A 115 -8.75 34.71 -7.43
N ALA A 116 -7.43 34.54 -7.20
CA ALA A 116 -6.44 34.72 -8.25
C ALA A 116 -6.61 33.71 -9.38
N ASP A 117 -6.17 34.05 -10.58
CA ASP A 117 -6.12 33.09 -11.70
C ASP A 117 -5.07 32.01 -11.43
N VAL A 118 -5.55 30.80 -11.13
CA VAL A 118 -4.69 29.66 -10.84
C VAL A 118 -4.04 29.04 -12.10
N SER A 119 -4.42 29.50 -13.30
CA SER A 119 -3.80 29.01 -14.55
C SER A 119 -2.33 29.40 -14.66
N ALA A 120 -1.93 30.51 -14.02
CA ALA A 120 -0.58 31.04 -13.98
C ALA A 120 0.25 30.53 -12.79
N SER A 121 -0.25 29.57 -11.99
CA SER A 121 0.51 29.04 -10.87
C SER A 121 1.80 28.36 -11.31
N ALA A 122 2.90 28.68 -10.63
CA ALA A 122 4.18 28.03 -10.88
C ALA A 122 4.24 26.64 -10.23
N PHE A 123 3.55 26.46 -9.11
CA PHE A 123 3.50 25.19 -8.38
C PHE A 123 2.12 24.92 -7.80
N SER A 124 1.85 23.64 -7.55
CA SER A 124 0.70 23.15 -6.77
C SER A 124 1.22 22.31 -5.61
N ARG A 125 0.89 22.70 -4.37
CA ARG A 125 1.34 22.04 -3.14
C ARG A 125 0.18 21.30 -2.51
N TYR A 126 0.34 19.97 -2.37
CA TYR A 126 -0.61 19.07 -1.72
C TYR A 126 -0.14 18.80 -0.29
N VAL A 127 -0.95 19.11 0.70
CA VAL A 127 -0.71 18.83 2.12
C VAL A 127 -1.70 17.76 2.55
N ILE A 128 -1.24 16.53 2.62
CA ILE A 128 -2.07 15.32 2.74
C ILE A 128 -1.97 14.80 4.18
N PRO A 129 -3.04 14.94 4.99
CA PRO A 129 -3.08 14.33 6.31
C PRO A 129 -3.28 12.82 6.19
N ILE A 130 -2.44 12.05 6.88
CA ILE A 130 -2.46 10.59 6.92
C ILE A 130 -3.18 10.15 8.19
N LYS A 131 -4.08 9.18 8.09
CA LYS A 131 -4.79 8.57 9.21
C LYS A 131 -3.80 7.95 10.19
N LYS A 132 -4.04 8.20 11.48
CA LYS A 132 -3.29 7.56 12.58
C LYS A 132 -3.75 6.11 12.80
N GLY A 133 -2.89 5.30 13.40
CA GLY A 133 -3.21 3.94 13.80
C GLY A 133 -3.13 2.88 12.69
N ILE A 134 -2.86 3.28 11.44
CA ILE A 134 -2.61 2.32 10.35
C ILE A 134 -1.27 1.64 10.61
N ARG A 135 -1.22 0.31 10.53
CA ARG A 135 -0.01 -0.46 10.80
C ARG A 135 0.36 -1.36 9.63
N TYR A 136 1.64 -1.59 9.47
CA TYR A 136 2.13 -2.61 8.54
C TYR A 136 1.75 -4.02 9.02
N ALA A 137 1.57 -4.93 8.09
CA ALA A 137 1.45 -6.35 8.42
C ALA A 137 2.68 -6.82 9.20
N PRO A 138 2.52 -7.70 10.21
CA PRO A 138 3.64 -8.23 10.96
C PRO A 138 4.67 -8.90 10.05
N HIS A 139 5.95 -8.45 10.14
CA HIS A 139 7.02 -8.93 9.27
C HIS A 139 8.37 -8.99 10.03
N PRO A 140 9.29 -9.93 9.69
CA PRO A 140 10.61 -10.00 10.29
C PRO A 140 11.44 -8.70 10.13
N ALA A 141 11.22 -7.93 9.08
CA ALA A 141 11.88 -6.64 8.87
C ALA A 141 11.72 -5.66 10.05
N PHE A 142 10.64 -5.79 10.82
CA PHE A 142 10.36 -4.94 11.99
C PHE A 142 10.76 -5.60 13.32
N ALA A 143 11.23 -6.85 13.31
CA ALA A 143 11.61 -7.53 14.54
C ALA A 143 12.83 -6.87 15.18
N LYS A 144 12.75 -6.58 16.47
CA LYS A 144 13.82 -5.97 17.26
C LYS A 144 14.26 -6.89 18.39
N ASP A 145 15.53 -6.81 18.75
CA ASP A 145 16.08 -7.43 19.96
C ASP A 145 15.73 -6.61 21.22
N ALA A 146 16.16 -7.11 22.38
CA ALA A 146 15.92 -6.43 23.65
C ALA A 146 16.63 -5.06 23.77
N ALA A 147 17.66 -4.81 22.95
CA ALA A 147 18.37 -3.53 22.87
C ALA A 147 17.73 -2.56 21.86
N GLY A 148 16.67 -3.00 21.14
CA GLY A 148 15.98 -2.18 20.14
C GLY A 148 16.59 -2.23 18.75
N ASN A 149 17.63 -3.02 18.50
CA ASN A 149 18.23 -3.18 17.18
C ASN A 149 17.39 -4.11 16.31
N TYR A 150 17.34 -3.82 14.99
CA TYR A 150 16.65 -4.71 14.05
C TYR A 150 17.39 -6.04 13.94
N ARG A 151 16.70 -7.11 14.33
CA ARG A 151 17.28 -8.46 14.47
C ARG A 151 17.78 -9.04 13.15
N TYR A 152 17.09 -8.76 12.05
CA TYR A 152 17.33 -9.40 10.76
C TYR A 152 17.88 -8.45 9.68
N HIS A 153 18.30 -7.24 10.04
CA HIS A 153 18.98 -6.34 9.09
C HIS A 153 20.46 -6.72 8.86
N ARG A 154 20.94 -7.76 9.54
CA ARG A 154 22.24 -8.42 9.32
C ARG A 154 22.03 -9.91 9.45
N LEU A 155 21.90 -10.59 8.33
CA LEU A 155 21.76 -12.03 8.28
C LEU A 155 23.12 -12.68 7.94
N THR A 156 23.46 -13.74 8.66
CA THR A 156 24.63 -14.58 8.30
C THR A 156 24.32 -15.38 7.05
N ASP A 157 25.36 -15.75 6.29
CA ASP A 157 25.21 -16.57 5.08
C ASP A 157 24.50 -17.89 5.38
N ALA A 158 24.80 -18.53 6.51
CA ALA A 158 24.19 -19.79 6.92
C ALA A 158 22.66 -19.71 7.11
N VAL A 159 22.14 -18.53 7.53
CA VAL A 159 20.70 -18.28 7.64
C VAL A 159 20.13 -17.89 6.28
N ALA A 160 20.79 -16.97 5.58
CA ALA A 160 20.33 -16.45 4.30
C ALA A 160 20.27 -17.54 3.21
N GLU A 161 21.21 -18.47 3.19
CA GLU A 161 21.28 -19.57 2.21
C GLU A 161 20.06 -20.50 2.31
N LYS A 162 19.53 -20.71 3.51
CA LYS A 162 18.41 -21.63 3.77
C LYS A 162 17.05 -20.93 3.73
N LEU A 163 17.03 -19.59 3.77
CA LEU A 163 15.79 -18.85 3.83
C LEU A 163 15.15 -18.76 2.45
N THR A 164 13.98 -19.37 2.29
CA THR A 164 13.16 -19.33 1.07
C THR A 164 11.83 -18.59 1.29
N ASN A 165 11.36 -18.53 2.54
CA ASN A 165 10.19 -17.77 2.95
C ASN A 165 10.57 -16.87 4.14
N PRO A 166 10.54 -15.54 4.00
CA PRO A 166 10.92 -14.65 5.12
C PRO A 166 10.02 -14.82 6.35
N LEU A 167 8.78 -15.27 6.16
CA LEU A 167 7.83 -15.47 7.25
C LEU A 167 8.13 -16.72 8.11
N ASP A 168 9.09 -17.56 7.73
CA ASP A 168 9.57 -18.67 8.56
C ASP A 168 10.49 -18.18 9.68
N LEU A 169 11.01 -16.97 9.61
CA LEU A 169 11.75 -16.38 10.72
C LEU A 169 10.84 -16.21 11.94
N PRO A 170 11.30 -16.62 13.14
CA PRO A 170 10.41 -16.75 14.31
C PRO A 170 9.85 -15.42 14.81
N GLU A 171 10.67 -14.38 14.83
CA GLU A 171 10.23 -13.11 15.37
C GLU A 171 9.76 -12.17 14.28
N LYS A 172 8.62 -11.54 14.51
CA LYS A 172 8.00 -10.56 13.63
C LYS A 172 7.64 -9.33 14.46
N GLY A 173 7.79 -8.18 13.84
CA GLY A 173 7.35 -6.90 14.42
C GLY A 173 6.37 -6.19 13.50
N THR A 174 5.88 -5.08 13.97
CA THR A 174 5.05 -4.16 13.20
C THR A 174 5.25 -2.75 13.73
N ARG A 175 5.01 -1.74 12.89
CA ARG A 175 4.94 -0.35 13.32
C ARG A 175 3.84 0.41 12.60
N GLU A 176 3.54 1.58 13.11
CA GLU A 176 2.61 2.50 12.49
C GLU A 176 3.18 3.06 11.18
N LEU A 177 2.29 3.26 10.22
CA LEU A 177 2.52 4.00 8.99
C LEU A 177 2.76 5.47 9.31
N THR A 178 3.78 6.06 8.69
CA THR A 178 4.07 7.48 8.81
C THR A 178 4.19 8.16 7.44
N ALA A 179 4.16 9.48 7.43
CA ALA A 179 4.37 10.27 6.22
C ALA A 179 5.75 10.02 5.58
N ASP A 180 6.76 9.67 6.38
CA ASP A 180 8.10 9.34 5.88
C ASP A 180 8.12 8.10 4.99
N ASP A 181 7.17 7.16 5.18
CA ASP A 181 7.09 5.96 4.34
C ASP A 181 6.64 6.30 2.91
N TYR A 182 5.82 7.33 2.76
CA TYR A 182 5.45 7.85 1.44
C TYR A 182 6.61 8.61 0.80
N VAL A 183 7.32 9.42 1.60
CA VAL A 183 8.54 10.11 1.13
C VAL A 183 9.54 9.07 0.64
N TYR A 184 9.74 8.01 1.40
CA TYR A 184 10.63 6.91 1.03
C TYR A 184 10.17 6.19 -0.24
N GLY A 185 8.87 5.88 -0.36
CA GLY A 185 8.29 5.29 -1.58
C GLY A 185 8.52 6.15 -2.82
N ILE A 186 8.34 7.48 -2.71
CA ILE A 186 8.61 8.42 -3.82
C ILE A 186 10.11 8.49 -4.15
N LYS A 187 10.99 8.49 -3.14
CA LYS A 187 12.44 8.38 -3.37
C LYS A 187 12.81 7.11 -4.12
N ARG A 188 12.16 5.97 -3.81
CA ARG A 188 12.36 4.72 -4.54
C ARG A 188 11.98 4.82 -6.01
N ILE A 189 10.95 5.61 -6.38
CA ILE A 189 10.66 5.89 -7.80
C ILE A 189 11.85 6.57 -8.48
N GLY A 190 12.53 7.47 -7.77
CA GLY A 190 13.72 8.18 -8.27
C GLY A 190 15.03 7.38 -8.20
N ASP A 191 15.05 6.25 -7.49
CA ASP A 191 16.22 5.36 -7.41
C ASP A 191 16.39 4.58 -8.72
N VAL A 192 17.47 4.79 -9.41
CA VAL A 192 17.77 4.13 -10.70
C VAL A 192 17.83 2.60 -10.58
N ARG A 193 18.09 2.06 -9.38
CA ARG A 193 18.12 0.60 -9.12
C ARG A 193 16.70 0.00 -9.07
N THR A 194 15.69 0.80 -8.73
CA THR A 194 14.28 0.36 -8.67
C THR A 194 13.71 0.18 -10.08
N VAL A 195 14.22 0.90 -11.07
CA VAL A 195 13.76 0.84 -12.47
C VAL A 195 12.25 1.10 -12.58
N SER A 196 11.76 2.13 -11.87
CA SER A 196 10.34 2.47 -11.89
C SER A 196 9.86 2.92 -13.27
N PRO A 197 8.78 2.34 -13.83
CA PRO A 197 8.28 2.68 -15.17
C PRO A 197 7.68 4.11 -15.23
N VAL A 198 7.43 4.73 -14.08
CA VAL A 198 6.79 6.06 -14.01
C VAL A 198 7.78 7.19 -13.71
N LEU A 199 9.08 6.89 -13.51
CA LEU A 199 10.09 7.90 -13.22
C LEU A 199 10.10 9.01 -14.29
N GLY A 200 10.07 8.65 -15.57
CA GLY A 200 10.13 9.63 -16.67
C GLY A 200 9.01 10.67 -16.60
N ILE A 201 7.80 10.24 -16.32
CA ILE A 201 6.63 11.12 -16.18
C ILE A 201 6.68 11.91 -14.85
N LEU A 202 6.90 11.23 -13.73
CA LEU A 202 6.83 11.87 -12.42
C LEU A 202 7.98 12.85 -12.18
N SER A 203 9.16 12.62 -12.77
CA SER A 203 10.30 13.53 -12.68
C SER A 203 10.07 14.87 -13.39
N SER A 204 9.14 14.94 -14.34
CA SER A 204 8.74 16.20 -14.98
C SER A 204 7.66 16.96 -14.21
N HIS A 205 6.99 16.30 -13.24
CA HIS A 205 5.91 16.90 -12.49
C HIS A 205 6.28 17.18 -11.03
N ILE A 206 6.93 16.24 -10.34
CA ILE A 206 7.28 16.42 -8.91
C ILE A 206 8.54 17.26 -8.80
N VAL A 207 8.45 18.36 -8.05
CA VAL A 207 9.56 19.30 -7.86
C VAL A 207 10.76 18.58 -7.23
N GLY A 208 11.91 18.72 -7.88
CA GLY A 208 13.18 18.15 -7.41
C GLY A 208 13.39 16.66 -7.63
N LEU A 209 12.38 15.89 -8.10
CA LEU A 209 12.53 14.43 -8.27
C LEU A 209 13.58 14.06 -9.33
N LYS A 210 13.66 14.82 -10.42
CA LYS A 210 14.70 14.63 -11.44
C LYS A 210 16.09 14.86 -10.87
N ALA A 211 16.31 16.01 -10.24
CA ALA A 211 17.59 16.37 -9.64
C ALA A 211 18.02 15.35 -8.56
N PHE A 212 17.07 14.90 -7.73
CA PHE A 212 17.30 13.84 -6.76
C PHE A 212 17.79 12.55 -7.44
N SER A 213 17.10 12.09 -8.49
CA SER A 213 17.45 10.86 -9.21
C SER A 213 18.86 10.93 -9.80
N GLU A 214 19.21 12.06 -10.43
CA GLU A 214 20.54 12.30 -11.01
C GLU A 214 21.64 12.36 -9.93
N THR A 215 21.40 13.10 -8.85
CA THR A 215 22.35 13.21 -7.73
C THR A 215 22.57 11.87 -7.04
N PHE A 216 21.51 11.13 -6.79
CA PHE A 216 21.60 9.82 -6.15
C PHE A 216 22.30 8.80 -7.04
N ALA A 217 21.99 8.78 -8.35
CA ALA A 217 22.68 7.93 -9.32
C ALA A 217 24.19 8.22 -9.38
N GLN A 218 24.58 9.49 -9.31
CA GLN A 218 25.99 9.87 -9.27
C GLN A 218 26.66 9.39 -7.98
N ALA A 219 26.02 9.58 -6.82
CA ALA A 219 26.53 9.12 -5.54
C ALA A 219 26.71 7.59 -5.47
N LEU A 220 25.80 6.83 -6.12
CA LEU A 220 25.92 5.37 -6.27
C LEU A 220 27.19 4.99 -7.08
N LYS A 221 27.41 5.63 -8.22
CA LYS A 221 28.59 5.39 -9.06
C LYS A 221 29.90 5.71 -8.32
N GLU A 222 29.92 6.81 -7.59
CA GLU A 222 31.10 7.22 -6.79
C GLU A 222 31.39 6.25 -5.65
N ALA A 223 30.34 5.74 -4.99
CA ALA A 223 30.50 4.73 -3.95
C ALA A 223 31.04 3.42 -4.52
N GLU A 224 30.49 2.96 -5.64
CA GLU A 224 30.92 1.75 -6.35
C GLU A 224 32.40 1.89 -6.81
N ALA A 225 32.75 2.98 -7.47
CA ALA A 225 34.12 3.25 -7.92
C ALA A 225 35.14 3.30 -6.76
N ALA A 226 34.70 3.72 -5.58
CA ALA A 226 35.52 3.78 -4.37
C ALA A 226 35.48 2.49 -3.53
N GLY A 227 34.79 1.44 -3.97
CA GLY A 227 34.61 0.20 -3.20
C GLY A 227 33.88 0.39 -1.86
N ARG A 228 33.04 1.44 -1.76
CA ARG A 228 32.29 1.79 -0.56
C ARG A 228 30.85 1.23 -0.65
N PRO A 229 30.20 0.97 0.48
CA PRO A 229 28.76 0.64 0.50
C PRO A 229 27.93 1.71 -0.21
N ALA A 230 26.84 1.30 -0.83
CA ALA A 230 25.88 2.22 -1.42
C ALA A 230 25.35 3.22 -0.37
N PRO A 231 25.25 4.51 -0.70
CA PRO A 231 24.70 5.52 0.21
C PRO A 231 23.23 5.23 0.53
N ASP A 232 22.79 5.66 1.70
CA ASP A 232 21.40 5.54 2.09
C ASP A 232 20.55 6.58 1.33
N ILE A 233 19.57 6.13 0.62
CA ILE A 233 18.64 6.98 -0.14
C ILE A 233 17.90 7.99 0.75
N ARG A 234 17.77 7.68 2.06
CA ARG A 234 17.08 8.54 3.02
C ARG A 234 17.83 9.86 3.25
N ASP A 235 19.14 9.84 3.10
CA ASP A 235 19.99 11.01 3.31
C ASP A 235 19.90 12.06 2.17
N PHE A 236 19.27 11.70 1.06
CA PHE A 236 19.11 12.57 -0.11
C PHE A 236 17.72 13.19 -0.12
N PRO A 237 17.56 14.51 -0.03
CA PRO A 237 16.26 15.16 -0.05
C PRO A 237 15.68 15.22 -1.46
N VAL A 238 14.35 15.15 -1.55
CA VAL A 238 13.58 15.55 -2.73
C VAL A 238 12.92 16.90 -2.40
N GLU A 239 13.25 17.97 -3.12
CA GLU A 239 12.84 19.34 -2.80
C GLU A 239 11.31 19.47 -2.57
N GLY A 240 10.51 18.88 -3.47
CA GLY A 240 9.05 18.96 -3.44
C GLY A 240 8.37 17.85 -2.64
N VAL A 241 9.10 16.99 -1.89
CA VAL A 241 8.48 15.87 -1.16
C VAL A 241 9.05 15.79 0.25
N LYS A 242 8.20 15.93 1.25
CA LYS A 242 8.62 15.84 2.65
C LYS A 242 7.48 15.41 3.57
N ALA A 243 7.84 14.81 4.68
CA ALA A 243 6.99 14.70 5.85
C ALA A 243 7.10 15.99 6.67
N ARG A 244 6.00 16.74 6.88
CA ARG A 244 5.95 17.89 7.77
C ARG A 244 6.01 17.45 9.24
N ASP A 245 5.35 16.34 9.49
CA ASP A 245 5.32 15.60 10.74
C ASP A 245 4.99 14.12 10.43
N SER A 246 4.86 13.29 11.45
CA SER A 246 4.62 11.85 11.29
C SER A 246 3.38 11.50 10.46
N HIS A 247 2.40 12.41 10.38
CA HIS A 247 1.11 12.14 9.71
C HIS A 247 0.71 13.20 8.68
N THR A 248 1.68 14.02 8.23
CA THR A 248 1.41 15.04 7.21
C THR A 248 2.43 14.94 6.08
N LEU A 249 2.01 14.38 4.96
CA LEU A 249 2.80 14.31 3.73
C LEU A 249 2.59 15.59 2.92
N GLU A 250 3.68 16.21 2.48
CA GLU A 250 3.65 17.31 1.53
C GLU A 250 4.28 16.91 0.20
N ILE A 251 3.55 17.16 -0.90
CA ILE A 251 4.06 16.98 -2.26
C ILE A 251 3.80 18.27 -3.05
N THR A 252 4.85 18.80 -3.68
CA THR A 252 4.79 19.96 -4.56
C THR A 252 5.06 19.52 -5.99
N VAL A 253 4.19 19.92 -6.91
CA VAL A 253 4.33 19.66 -8.35
C VAL A 253 4.44 20.97 -9.12
N TYR A 254 5.10 20.92 -10.28
CA TYR A 254 5.21 22.07 -11.18
C TYR A 254 3.86 22.46 -11.77
N GLY A 255 3.58 23.74 -11.83
CA GLY A 255 2.40 24.30 -12.44
C GLY A 255 1.08 23.83 -11.81
N ARG A 256 0.03 23.91 -12.61
CA ARG A 256 -1.29 23.37 -12.30
C ARG A 256 -1.45 21.99 -12.94
N TYR A 257 -1.46 20.95 -12.11
CA TYR A 257 -1.61 19.56 -12.57
C TYR A 257 -2.80 18.87 -11.86
N PRO A 258 -4.04 19.12 -12.32
CA PRO A 258 -5.25 18.58 -11.67
C PRO A 258 -5.28 17.05 -11.60
N GLN A 259 -4.68 16.36 -12.57
CA GLN A 259 -4.61 14.91 -12.62
C GLN A 259 -3.71 14.29 -11.53
N PHE A 260 -2.94 15.11 -10.80
CA PHE A 260 -2.05 14.59 -9.77
C PHE A 260 -2.78 13.82 -8.67
N ALA A 261 -4.01 14.24 -8.31
CA ALA A 261 -4.85 13.49 -7.38
C ALA A 261 -5.14 12.05 -7.84
N ASN A 262 -5.24 11.82 -9.15
CA ASN A 262 -5.42 10.47 -9.71
C ASN A 262 -4.13 9.64 -9.59
N TRP A 263 -2.96 10.25 -9.73
CA TRP A 263 -1.69 9.56 -9.46
C TRP A 263 -1.62 9.03 -8.03
N LEU A 264 -2.11 9.80 -7.06
CA LEU A 264 -2.15 9.40 -5.64
C LEU A 264 -3.10 8.22 -5.35
N THR A 265 -3.87 7.75 -6.34
CA THR A 265 -4.66 6.51 -6.25
C THR A 265 -3.88 5.27 -6.71
N MET A 266 -2.73 5.46 -7.35
CA MET A 266 -1.94 4.37 -7.92
C MET A 266 -0.99 3.75 -6.91
N ALA A 267 -0.73 2.45 -7.05
CA ALA A 267 0.19 1.70 -6.18
C ALA A 267 1.60 2.30 -6.13
N PHE A 268 2.04 3.02 -7.16
CA PHE A 268 3.32 3.74 -7.17
C PHE A 268 3.50 4.72 -6.01
N PHE A 269 2.40 5.27 -5.51
CA PHE A 269 2.39 6.17 -4.35
C PHE A 269 2.06 5.43 -3.04
N ALA A 270 2.03 4.10 -3.04
CA ALA A 270 1.88 3.35 -1.80
C ALA A 270 3.13 3.49 -0.92
N PRO A 271 2.97 3.49 0.40
CA PRO A 271 4.07 3.58 1.33
C PRO A 271 4.87 2.28 1.34
N VAL A 272 6.19 2.39 1.42
CA VAL A 272 7.09 1.26 1.63
C VAL A 272 7.95 1.54 2.85
N PRO A 273 7.99 0.64 3.84
CA PRO A 273 8.85 0.84 4.99
C PRO A 273 10.30 0.58 4.61
N TRP A 274 11.19 1.51 4.97
CA TRP A 274 12.62 1.35 4.70
C TRP A 274 13.20 0.09 5.34
N GLU A 275 12.61 -0.36 6.43
CA GLU A 275 12.99 -1.59 7.12
C GLU A 275 12.84 -2.83 6.23
N ALA A 276 11.83 -2.84 5.34
CA ALA A 276 11.66 -3.94 4.40
C ALA A 276 12.83 -3.99 3.40
N THR A 277 13.19 -2.85 2.82
CA THR A 277 14.31 -2.81 1.87
C THR A 277 15.65 -3.10 2.56
N ALA A 278 15.85 -2.65 3.81
CA ALA A 278 17.03 -2.99 4.60
C ALA A 278 17.09 -4.49 4.91
N PHE A 279 15.97 -5.12 5.26
CA PHE A 279 15.88 -6.57 5.49
C PHE A 279 16.22 -7.37 4.22
N TYR A 280 15.60 -7.05 3.08
CA TYR A 280 15.87 -7.75 1.82
C TYR A 280 17.26 -7.47 1.26
N GLY A 281 17.86 -6.35 1.62
CA GLY A 281 19.25 -6.01 1.31
C GLY A 281 20.29 -6.55 2.32
N ALA A 282 19.86 -7.22 3.40
CA ALA A 282 20.73 -7.64 4.50
C ALA A 282 21.80 -8.66 4.09
N ASN A 283 21.51 -9.47 3.06
CA ASN A 283 22.44 -10.46 2.53
C ASN A 283 22.13 -10.76 1.05
N PRO A 284 23.14 -10.77 0.15
CA PRO A 284 22.94 -11.03 -1.28
C PRO A 284 22.31 -12.41 -1.59
N LEU A 285 22.47 -13.40 -0.72
CA LEU A 285 21.89 -14.74 -0.89
C LEU A 285 20.36 -14.72 -0.83
N LEU A 286 19.75 -13.75 -0.15
CA LEU A 286 18.30 -13.58 -0.13
C LEU A 286 17.75 -13.38 -1.55
N LYS A 287 18.39 -12.54 -2.35
CA LYS A 287 18.00 -12.31 -3.74
C LYS A 287 18.14 -13.59 -4.58
N LYS A 288 19.20 -14.37 -4.36
CA LYS A 288 19.40 -15.67 -5.03
C LYS A 288 18.26 -16.65 -4.74
N ASN A 289 17.71 -16.62 -3.53
CA ASN A 289 16.60 -17.46 -3.08
C ASN A 289 15.22 -16.84 -3.37
N ASN A 290 15.16 -15.78 -4.17
CA ASN A 290 13.91 -15.03 -4.45
C ASN A 290 13.24 -14.48 -3.18
N VAL A 291 14.00 -14.19 -2.14
CA VAL A 291 13.53 -13.51 -0.93
C VAL A 291 13.79 -12.01 -1.10
N THR A 292 12.87 -11.33 -1.75
CA THR A 292 12.96 -9.91 -2.15
C THR A 292 11.64 -9.20 -1.88
N LEU A 293 11.63 -7.86 -1.90
CA LEU A 293 10.39 -7.09 -1.80
C LEU A 293 9.44 -7.36 -2.97
N GLU A 294 9.98 -7.69 -4.13
CA GLU A 294 9.23 -8.02 -5.35
C GLU A 294 8.43 -9.32 -5.21
N ALA A 295 8.96 -10.29 -4.46
CA ALA A 295 8.31 -11.57 -4.22
C ALA A 295 7.54 -11.61 -2.89
N TRP A 296 7.99 -10.87 -1.88
CA TRP A 296 7.45 -10.88 -0.53
C TRP A 296 7.13 -9.46 -0.07
N PRO A 297 5.99 -8.91 -0.52
CA PRO A 297 5.61 -7.52 -0.26
C PRO A 297 5.29 -7.26 1.22
N VAL A 298 5.58 -6.04 1.67
CA VAL A 298 5.28 -5.55 3.02
C VAL A 298 4.41 -4.31 2.93
N GLY A 299 3.13 -4.44 3.21
CA GLY A 299 2.14 -3.38 3.04
C GLY A 299 1.27 -3.17 4.26
N THR A 300 0.37 -2.19 4.15
CA THR A 300 -0.63 -1.80 5.16
C THR A 300 -2.02 -2.29 4.80
N GLY A 301 -2.19 -2.90 3.62
CA GLY A 301 -3.47 -3.35 3.12
C GLY A 301 -4.08 -4.51 3.90
N PRO A 302 -5.35 -4.83 3.62
CA PRO A 302 -6.08 -5.86 4.33
C PRO A 302 -5.56 -7.28 4.09
N TYR A 303 -4.72 -7.47 3.09
CA TYR A 303 -4.14 -8.77 2.76
C TYR A 303 -2.62 -8.74 2.83
N ARG A 304 -2.04 -9.88 3.11
CA ARG A 304 -0.60 -10.16 3.06
C ARG A 304 -0.37 -11.49 2.35
N LEU A 305 0.80 -11.64 1.76
CA LEU A 305 1.23 -12.94 1.27
C LEU A 305 1.50 -13.86 2.47
N ALA A 306 1.05 -15.10 2.41
CA ALA A 306 1.22 -16.07 3.48
C ALA A 306 2.26 -17.16 3.13
N SER A 307 2.30 -17.59 1.87
CA SER A 307 3.23 -18.63 1.36
C SER A 307 3.24 -18.61 -0.17
#